data_1cb6e2b394fc3ac77654095112b10344
#
_entry.id   1cb6e2b394fc3ac77654095112b10344
#
_cell.length_a   1.000
_cell.length_b   1.000
_cell.length_c   1.000
_cell.angle_alpha   90.00
_cell.angle_beta   90.00
_cell.angle_gamma   90.00
#
_symmetry.space_group_name_H-M   'P 1'
#
loop_
_entity.id
_entity.type
_entity.pdbx_description
1 polymer ?
#
loop_
_entity_poly.entity_id
_entity_poly.type
_entity_poly.pdbx_seq_one_letter_code
_entity_poly.pdbx_strand_id
1 'polypeptide(L)'
;FNASQIRDIHRSLSSSQSGKRFFTTEWEVLRDREYLWIQKKGSSQLIPELIMEEVERTPSFVIPHDKHIACLDADLLNHPLTIRKWEKGDKFVPLGMNGKKKVSDYLTDKKFSLFQKENQYVVCSGEDIVWLVNERSDHRYRITDSTQRILLIQIKKDGQ
;
A
#
# COMPACT_ATOMS: atom_id res chain seq x y z
N PHE A 1 17.68 1.47 0.83
CA PHE A 1 18.13 1.68 -0.55
C PHE A 1 18.89 2.99 -0.67
N ASN A 2 20.02 2.99 -1.39
CA ASN A 2 20.75 4.23 -1.69
C ASN A 2 20.14 4.93 -2.92
N ALA A 3 20.60 6.17 -3.19
CA ALA A 3 20.07 7.00 -4.29
C ALA A 3 20.25 6.35 -5.67
N SER A 4 21.33 5.60 -5.88
CA SER A 4 21.56 4.90 -7.15
C SER A 4 20.56 3.77 -7.36
N GLN A 5 20.31 2.98 -6.32
CA GLN A 5 19.34 1.89 -6.36
C GLN A 5 17.92 2.41 -6.58
N ILE A 6 17.55 3.51 -5.93
CA ILE A 6 16.25 4.17 -6.14
C ILE A 6 16.11 4.62 -7.60
N ARG A 7 17.16 5.20 -8.18
CA ARG A 7 17.15 5.61 -9.60
C ARG A 7 17.01 4.42 -10.53
N ASP A 8 17.68 3.31 -10.24
CA ASP A 8 17.58 2.10 -11.05
C ASP A 8 16.18 1.48 -11.00
N ILE A 9 15.57 1.46 -9.82
CA ILE A 9 14.18 1.07 -9.66
C ILE A 9 13.28 1.99 -10.46
N HIS A 10 13.47 3.30 -10.33
CA HIS A 10 12.67 4.31 -11.05
C HIS A 10 12.79 4.16 -12.57
N ARG A 11 14.00 3.93 -13.09
CA ARG A 11 14.21 3.68 -14.53
C ARG A 11 13.48 2.43 -15.00
N SER A 12 13.43 1.39 -14.16
CA SER A 12 12.73 0.15 -14.51
C SER A 12 11.23 0.35 -14.67
N LEU A 13 10.68 1.38 -14.01
CA LEU A 13 9.24 1.69 -14.06
C LEU A 13 8.80 2.23 -15.42
N SER A 14 9.72 2.87 -16.15
CA SER A 14 9.46 3.36 -17.51
C SER A 14 9.58 2.28 -18.59
N SER A 15 10.07 1.08 -18.24
CA SER A 15 10.16 -0.04 -19.16
C SER A 15 8.94 -0.96 -19.03
N SER A 16 8.51 -1.58 -20.12
CA SER A 16 7.33 -2.47 -20.15
C SER A 16 7.60 -3.87 -19.56
N GLN A 17 8.79 -4.12 -19.01
CA GLN A 17 9.16 -5.43 -18.48
C GLN A 17 8.68 -5.61 -17.04
N SER A 18 7.76 -6.53 -16.81
CA SER A 18 7.40 -7.01 -15.47
C SER A 18 8.34 -8.12 -15.01
N GLY A 19 8.38 -8.39 -13.71
CA GLY A 19 9.20 -9.45 -13.14
C GLY A 19 10.64 -9.07 -12.81
N LYS A 20 11.03 -7.83 -13.02
CA LYS A 20 12.39 -7.38 -12.70
C LYS A 20 12.59 -7.28 -11.19
N ARG A 21 13.69 -7.85 -10.70
CA ARG A 21 14.05 -7.86 -9.29
C ARG A 21 15.26 -6.99 -9.03
N PHE A 22 15.24 -6.31 -7.89
CA PHE A 22 16.34 -5.50 -7.37
C PHE A 22 16.69 -5.98 -5.98
N PHE A 23 17.97 -6.00 -5.66
CA PHE A 23 18.46 -6.50 -4.39
C PHE A 23 19.36 -5.50 -3.70
N THR A 24 19.23 -5.41 -2.39
CA THR A 24 20.25 -4.85 -1.49
C THR A 24 20.78 -5.98 -0.63
N THR A 25 21.68 -5.67 0.34
CA THR A 25 22.12 -6.66 1.33
C THR A 25 20.98 -7.19 2.19
N GLU A 26 19.93 -6.38 2.43
CA GLU A 26 18.85 -6.73 3.35
C GLU A 26 17.50 -6.87 2.67
N TRP A 27 17.30 -6.28 1.49
CA TRP A 27 15.98 -6.13 0.87
C TRP A 27 15.95 -6.65 -0.54
N GLU A 28 14.78 -7.12 -0.94
CA GLU A 28 14.45 -7.50 -2.30
C GLU A 28 13.24 -6.69 -2.76
N VAL A 29 13.30 -6.17 -3.99
CA VAL A 29 12.19 -5.50 -4.65
C VAL A 29 11.83 -6.29 -5.91
N LEU A 30 10.59 -6.71 -6.01
CA LEU A 30 10.04 -7.34 -7.19
C LEU A 30 9.07 -6.37 -7.86
N ARG A 31 9.28 -6.10 -9.14
CA ARG A 31 8.34 -5.31 -9.92
C ARG A 31 7.25 -6.20 -10.51
N ASP A 32 6.00 -5.91 -10.15
CA ASP A 32 4.82 -6.39 -10.87
C ASP A 32 4.32 -5.29 -11.83
N ARG A 33 3.31 -5.60 -12.62
CA ARG A 33 2.74 -4.69 -13.63
C ARG A 33 2.23 -3.38 -13.00
N GLU A 34 1.62 -3.45 -11.85
CA GLU A 34 0.89 -2.36 -11.22
C GLU A 34 1.47 -1.89 -9.90
N TYR A 35 2.39 -2.66 -9.31
CA TYR A 35 2.97 -2.34 -8.01
C TYR A 35 4.39 -2.89 -7.85
N LEU A 36 5.08 -2.37 -6.85
CA LEU A 36 6.37 -2.89 -6.40
C LEU A 36 6.17 -3.67 -5.11
N TRP A 37 6.64 -4.89 -5.11
CA TRP A 37 6.72 -5.72 -3.91
C TRP A 37 8.08 -5.53 -3.24
N ILE A 38 8.08 -5.21 -1.96
CA ILE A 38 9.30 -4.98 -1.18
C ILE A 38 9.29 -5.94 0.01
N GLN A 39 10.32 -6.77 0.13
CA GLN A 39 10.45 -7.70 1.24
C GLN A 39 11.88 -7.76 1.77
N LYS A 40 12.01 -8.13 3.04
CA LYS A 40 13.30 -8.38 3.65
C LYS A 40 13.82 -9.75 3.19
N LYS A 41 15.10 -9.84 2.85
CA LYS A 41 15.72 -11.13 2.47
C LYS A 41 15.59 -12.14 3.59
N GLY A 42 15.35 -13.40 3.24
CA GLY A 42 15.15 -14.48 4.19
C GLY A 42 13.72 -14.59 4.74
N SER A 43 12.82 -13.70 4.35
CA SER A 43 11.39 -13.84 4.64
C SER A 43 10.79 -14.94 3.78
N SER A 44 10.27 -15.99 4.40
CA SER A 44 9.65 -17.12 3.70
C SER A 44 8.15 -16.95 3.46
N GLN A 45 7.60 -15.76 3.67
CA GLN A 45 6.17 -15.53 3.60
C GLN A 45 5.68 -15.36 2.18
N LEU A 46 4.46 -15.88 1.94
CA LEU A 46 3.73 -15.65 0.71
C LEU A 46 3.51 -14.14 0.51
N ILE A 47 3.83 -13.67 -0.69
CA ILE A 47 3.61 -12.29 -1.09
C ILE A 47 2.12 -12.07 -1.27
N PRO A 48 1.49 -11.12 -0.53
CA PRO A 48 0.08 -10.81 -0.79
C PRO A 48 -0.07 -10.21 -2.18
N GLU A 49 -1.02 -10.72 -2.91
CA GLU A 49 -1.36 -10.21 -4.23
C GLU A 49 -2.48 -9.18 -4.11
N LEU A 50 -2.29 -8.01 -4.73
CA LEU A 50 -3.30 -6.96 -4.74
C LEU A 50 -4.21 -7.09 -5.95
N ILE A 51 -5.50 -6.87 -5.71
CA ILE A 51 -6.47 -6.62 -6.77
C ILE A 51 -6.76 -5.12 -6.74
N MET A 52 -6.53 -4.45 -7.88
CA MET A 52 -6.79 -3.03 -8.02
C MET A 52 -7.78 -2.79 -9.15
N GLU A 53 -8.77 -1.95 -8.89
CA GLU A 53 -9.77 -1.55 -9.87
C GLU A 53 -9.93 -0.03 -9.83
N GLU A 54 -9.80 0.62 -10.97
CA GLU A 54 -10.05 2.05 -11.12
C GLU A 54 -11.44 2.25 -11.71
N VAL A 55 -12.26 3.06 -11.05
CA VAL A 55 -13.62 3.37 -11.49
C VAL A 55 -13.81 4.88 -11.52
N GLU A 56 -14.68 5.35 -12.42
CA GLU A 56 -15.13 6.73 -12.43
C GLU A 56 -16.13 6.95 -11.30
N ARG A 57 -16.00 8.09 -10.63
CA ARG A 57 -16.99 8.46 -9.63
C ARG A 57 -18.27 8.94 -10.30
N THR A 58 -19.35 8.25 -10.00
CA THR A 58 -20.69 8.63 -10.44
C THR A 58 -21.54 9.04 -9.23
N PRO A 59 -22.66 9.79 -9.41
CA PRO A 59 -23.55 10.11 -8.31
C PRO A 59 -24.12 8.89 -7.60
N SER A 60 -24.17 7.74 -8.27
CA SER A 60 -24.66 6.48 -7.70
C SER A 60 -23.58 5.67 -7.01
N PHE A 61 -22.31 6.10 -7.04
CA PHE A 61 -21.23 5.36 -6.39
C PHE A 61 -21.40 5.41 -4.86
N VAL A 62 -21.38 4.24 -4.26
CA VAL A 62 -21.43 4.08 -2.81
C VAL A 62 -20.06 3.66 -2.31
N ILE A 63 -19.49 4.44 -1.38
CA ILE A 63 -18.18 4.11 -0.79
C ILE A 63 -18.34 2.86 0.09
N PRO A 64 -17.60 1.77 -0.19
CA PRO A 64 -17.64 0.59 0.68
C PRO A 64 -17.16 0.92 2.08
N HIS A 65 -17.92 0.52 3.11
CA HIS A 65 -17.52 0.60 4.50
C HIS A 65 -16.93 -0.72 4.97
N ASP A 66 -15.98 -1.24 4.22
CA ASP A 66 -15.31 -2.51 4.48
C ASP A 66 -13.81 -2.24 4.64
N LYS A 67 -13.25 -2.56 5.80
CA LYS A 67 -11.82 -2.37 6.07
C LYS A 67 -10.91 -3.19 5.15
N HIS A 68 -11.45 -4.23 4.51
CA HIS A 68 -10.72 -5.07 3.56
C HIS A 68 -10.63 -4.47 2.16
N ILE A 69 -11.30 -3.35 1.93
CA ILE A 69 -11.28 -2.62 0.66
C ILE A 69 -10.84 -1.19 0.93
N ALA A 70 -9.69 -0.81 0.38
CA ALA A 70 -9.29 0.59 0.37
C ALA A 70 -9.97 1.31 -0.78
N CYS A 71 -10.50 2.49 -0.51
CA CYS A 71 -11.18 3.33 -1.48
C CYS A 71 -10.52 4.70 -1.47
N LEU A 72 -9.73 4.99 -2.50
CA LEU A 72 -8.82 6.13 -2.54
C LEU A 72 -9.08 7.01 -3.75
N ASP A 73 -8.77 8.31 -3.62
CA ASP A 73 -8.77 9.24 -4.75
C ASP A 73 -7.59 8.89 -5.68
N ALA A 74 -7.89 8.35 -6.86
CA ALA A 74 -6.87 7.88 -7.79
C ALA A 74 -5.96 8.99 -8.29
N ASP A 75 -6.46 10.21 -8.41
CA ASP A 75 -5.69 11.34 -8.93
C ASP A 75 -4.62 11.85 -7.96
N LEU A 76 -4.73 11.51 -6.68
CA LEU A 76 -3.75 11.88 -5.65
C LEU A 76 -2.60 10.88 -5.52
N LEU A 77 -2.70 9.72 -6.17
CA LEU A 77 -1.74 8.63 -6.03
C LEU A 77 -0.58 8.74 -7.02
N ASN A 78 0.61 8.41 -6.57
CA ASN A 78 1.80 8.26 -7.41
C ASN A 78 2.02 6.78 -7.68
N HIS A 79 2.00 6.39 -8.95
CA HIS A 79 2.22 5.01 -9.39
C HIS A 79 3.70 4.76 -9.73
N PRO A 80 4.16 3.52 -9.55
CA PRO A 80 3.45 2.37 -9.01
C PRO A 80 3.30 2.48 -7.49
N LEU A 81 2.25 1.88 -6.97
CA LEU A 81 2.11 1.69 -5.53
C LEU A 81 3.11 0.62 -5.06
N THR A 82 3.54 0.73 -3.82
CA THR A 82 4.39 -0.29 -3.20
C THR A 82 3.64 -1.00 -2.09
N ILE A 83 3.91 -2.29 -1.92
CA ILE A 83 3.40 -3.06 -0.78
C ILE A 83 4.59 -3.64 -0.02
N ARG A 84 4.56 -3.53 1.29
CA ARG A 84 5.60 -4.06 2.18
C ARG A 84 5.04 -4.29 3.57
N LYS A 85 5.80 -5.00 4.40
CA LYS A 85 5.52 -5.01 5.83
C LYS A 85 5.79 -3.65 6.44
N TRP A 86 4.99 -3.27 7.44
CA TRP A 86 5.26 -2.05 8.18
C TRP A 86 6.58 -2.14 8.94
N GLU A 87 7.17 -0.99 9.22
CA GLU A 87 8.42 -0.86 9.94
C GLU A 87 8.27 0.13 11.08
N LYS A 88 9.15 -0.01 12.08
CA LYS A 88 9.23 0.94 13.18
C LYS A 88 9.50 2.35 12.62
N GLY A 89 8.74 3.32 13.09
CA GLY A 89 8.82 4.69 12.61
C GLY A 89 7.79 5.04 11.54
N ASP A 90 7.13 4.06 10.94
CA ASP A 90 6.05 4.30 9.99
C ASP A 90 4.90 5.07 10.64
N LYS A 91 4.40 6.07 9.90
CA LYS A 91 3.28 6.91 10.31
C LYS A 91 2.28 7.05 9.17
N PHE A 92 1.02 7.22 9.52
CA PHE A 92 -0.04 7.55 8.57
C PHE A 92 -1.09 8.41 9.25
N VAL A 93 -2.02 8.94 8.49
CA VAL A 93 -3.17 9.69 9.01
C VAL A 93 -4.39 8.80 8.90
N PRO A 94 -4.83 8.13 9.98
CA PRO A 94 -5.98 7.23 9.90
C PRO A 94 -7.23 7.97 9.40
N LEU A 95 -7.99 7.34 8.52
CA LEU A 95 -9.22 7.92 7.95
C LEU A 95 -10.15 8.40 9.07
N GLY A 96 -10.58 9.66 8.98
CA GLY A 96 -11.40 10.30 9.99
C GLY A 96 -10.63 11.01 11.09
N MET A 97 -9.30 10.95 11.09
CA MET A 97 -8.45 11.65 12.06
C MET A 97 -7.69 12.81 11.41
N ASN A 98 -7.26 13.76 12.23
CA ASN A 98 -6.62 15.00 11.74
C ASN A 98 -5.09 14.99 11.81
N GLY A 99 -4.49 14.01 12.45
CA GLY A 99 -3.04 14.00 12.68
C GLY A 99 -2.42 12.65 12.38
N LYS A 100 -1.09 12.69 12.20
CA LYS A 100 -0.31 11.48 11.99
C LYS A 100 -0.31 10.63 13.26
N LYS A 101 -0.43 9.33 13.05
CA LYS A 101 -0.32 8.30 14.09
C LYS A 101 0.73 7.28 13.68
N LYS A 102 1.57 6.87 14.63
CA LYS A 102 2.49 5.77 14.39
C LYS A 102 1.72 4.49 14.13
N VAL A 103 2.14 3.72 13.12
CA VAL A 103 1.55 2.40 12.86
C VAL A 103 1.67 1.51 14.08
N SER A 104 2.82 1.52 14.77
CA SER A 104 3.02 0.77 16.01
C SER A 104 1.97 1.07 17.08
N ASP A 105 1.65 2.36 17.26
CA ASP A 105 0.65 2.79 18.24
C ASP A 105 -0.76 2.39 17.82
N TYR A 106 -1.08 2.51 16.53
CA TYR A 106 -2.36 2.06 15.98
C TYR A 106 -2.59 0.56 16.25
N LEU A 107 -1.60 -0.26 15.93
CA LEU A 107 -1.70 -1.72 16.13
C LEU A 107 -1.80 -2.09 17.62
N THR A 108 -1.07 -1.38 18.47
CA THR A 108 -1.15 -1.58 19.93
C THR A 108 -2.53 -1.20 20.47
N ASP A 109 -3.08 -0.07 20.04
CA ASP A 109 -4.42 0.38 20.43
C ASP A 109 -5.51 -0.59 19.98
N LYS A 110 -5.32 -1.25 18.85
CA LYS A 110 -6.21 -2.30 18.34
C LYS A 110 -5.95 -3.67 18.98
N LYS A 111 -5.02 -3.74 19.95
CA LYS A 111 -4.69 -4.96 20.68
C LYS A 111 -4.19 -6.10 19.79
N PHE A 112 -3.43 -5.76 18.75
CA PHE A 112 -2.81 -6.75 17.90
C PHE A 112 -1.82 -7.60 18.69
N SER A 113 -1.84 -8.91 18.48
CA SER A 113 -0.81 -9.82 18.97
C SER A 113 0.51 -9.57 18.27
N LEU A 114 1.60 -10.05 18.81
CA LEU A 114 2.93 -9.97 18.17
C LEU A 114 2.90 -10.60 16.78
N PHE A 115 2.27 -11.76 16.64
CA PHE A 115 2.11 -12.44 15.34
C PHE A 115 1.33 -11.57 14.33
N GLN A 116 0.23 -10.95 14.76
CA GLN A 116 -0.55 -10.06 13.89
C GLN A 116 0.27 -8.83 13.47
N LYS A 117 1.06 -8.26 14.38
CA LYS A 117 1.95 -7.13 14.06
C LYS A 117 3.01 -7.53 13.02
N GLU A 118 3.61 -8.71 13.18
CA GLU A 118 4.63 -9.22 12.25
C GLU A 118 4.08 -9.47 10.83
N ASN A 119 2.78 -9.69 10.71
CA ASN A 119 2.12 -9.97 9.44
C ASN A 119 1.31 -8.79 8.89
N GLN A 120 1.51 -7.59 9.41
CA GLN A 120 0.82 -6.40 8.93
C GLN A 120 1.55 -5.76 7.76
N TYR A 121 0.81 -5.53 6.68
CA TYR A 121 1.32 -4.89 5.47
C TYR A 121 0.81 -3.45 5.34
N VAL A 122 1.55 -2.65 4.58
CA VAL A 122 1.16 -1.31 4.20
C VAL A 122 1.28 -1.15 2.68
N VAL A 123 0.38 -0.38 2.10
CA VAL A 123 0.46 0.06 0.70
C VAL A 123 0.86 1.53 0.72
N CYS A 124 1.86 1.88 -0.07
CA CYS A 124 2.43 3.22 -0.12
C CYS A 124 2.30 3.83 -1.51
N SER A 125 2.10 5.14 -1.53
CA SER A 125 2.23 6.01 -2.69
C SER A 125 3.40 6.95 -2.42
N GLY A 126 4.52 6.75 -3.14
CA GLY A 126 5.75 7.43 -2.79
C GLY A 126 6.18 7.10 -1.35
N GLU A 127 6.40 8.12 -0.54
CA GLU A 127 6.78 7.96 0.87
C GLU A 127 5.58 7.81 1.81
N ASP A 128 4.38 8.07 1.33
CA ASP A 128 3.18 8.06 2.15
C ASP A 128 2.52 6.69 2.18
N ILE A 129 2.18 6.23 3.38
CA ILE A 129 1.29 5.08 3.54
C ILE A 129 -0.13 5.55 3.18
N VAL A 130 -0.75 4.86 2.22
CA VAL A 130 -2.13 5.16 1.80
C VAL A 130 -3.14 4.15 2.35
N TRP A 131 -2.68 2.97 2.73
CA TRP A 131 -3.54 1.93 3.30
C TRP A 131 -2.76 1.05 4.27
N LEU A 132 -3.23 0.99 5.51
CA LEU A 132 -2.85 -0.05 6.46
C LEU A 132 -3.73 -1.26 6.14
N VAL A 133 -3.15 -2.26 5.50
CA VAL A 133 -3.88 -3.33 4.82
C VAL A 133 -4.86 -4.03 5.77
N ASN A 134 -6.11 -4.16 5.33
CA ASN A 134 -7.21 -4.77 6.08
C ASN A 134 -7.56 -4.07 7.41
N GLU A 135 -7.07 -2.86 7.58
CA GLU A 135 -7.33 -2.07 8.80
C GLU A 135 -7.91 -0.69 8.50
N ARG A 136 -7.15 0.19 7.87
CA ARG A 136 -7.61 1.55 7.64
C ARG A 136 -6.82 2.25 6.53
N SER A 137 -7.52 3.00 5.68
CA SER A 137 -6.89 3.86 4.69
C SER A 137 -6.45 5.18 5.29
N ASP A 138 -5.62 5.92 4.54
CA ASP A 138 -5.09 7.21 4.95
C ASP A 138 -6.07 8.33 4.58
N HIS A 139 -6.30 9.23 5.54
CA HIS A 139 -7.25 10.33 5.40
C HIS A 139 -6.89 11.31 4.27
N ARG A 140 -5.59 11.50 3.99
CA ARG A 140 -5.12 12.43 2.95
C ARG A 140 -5.51 12.01 1.54
N TYR A 141 -5.78 10.72 1.34
CA TYR A 141 -6.10 10.13 0.04
C TYR A 141 -7.56 9.71 -0.06
N ARG A 142 -8.40 10.18 0.86
CA ARG A 142 -9.83 9.84 0.90
C ARG A 142 -10.59 10.42 -0.29
N ILE A 143 -11.74 9.86 -0.55
CA ILE A 143 -12.68 10.40 -1.52
C ILE A 143 -13.34 11.66 -0.93
N THR A 144 -13.33 12.73 -1.74
CA THR A 144 -13.97 14.02 -1.41
C THR A 144 -14.95 14.37 -2.53
N ASP A 145 -15.66 15.50 -2.37
CA ASP A 145 -16.59 15.97 -3.39
C ASP A 145 -15.90 16.28 -4.73
N SER A 146 -14.60 16.57 -4.73
CA SER A 146 -13.82 16.85 -5.92
C SER A 146 -13.22 15.61 -6.58
N THR A 147 -13.33 14.44 -5.98
CA THR A 147 -12.80 13.20 -6.51
C THR A 147 -13.54 12.80 -7.79
N GLN A 148 -12.80 12.52 -8.86
CA GLN A 148 -13.34 12.10 -10.15
C GLN A 148 -13.11 10.63 -10.45
N ARG A 149 -11.93 10.11 -10.08
CA ARG A 149 -11.55 8.71 -10.28
C ARG A 149 -11.21 8.09 -8.95
N ILE A 150 -11.62 6.84 -8.78
CA ILE A 150 -11.50 6.11 -7.54
C ILE A 150 -10.67 4.86 -7.79
N LEU A 151 -9.68 4.60 -6.93
CA LEU A 151 -8.97 3.34 -6.91
C LEU A 151 -9.46 2.50 -5.74
N LEU A 152 -9.94 1.29 -6.07
CA LEU A 152 -10.31 0.27 -5.09
C LEU A 152 -9.17 -0.75 -5.00
N ILE A 153 -8.72 -1.03 -3.79
CA ILE A 153 -7.63 -1.98 -3.53
C ILE A 153 -8.09 -3.00 -2.51
N GLN A 154 -7.83 -4.27 -2.80
CA GLN A 154 -8.04 -5.36 -1.86
C GLN A 154 -6.99 -6.45 -2.04
N ILE A 155 -6.78 -7.26 -1.02
CA ILE A 155 -5.92 -8.44 -1.10
C ILE A 155 -6.69 -9.54 -1.83
N LYS A 156 -6.04 -10.20 -2.78
CA LYS A 156 -6.59 -11.37 -3.44
C LYS A 156 -6.72 -12.51 -2.43
N LYS A 157 -7.92 -13.07 -2.31
CA LYS A 157 -8.16 -14.23 -1.47
C LYS A 157 -7.72 -15.50 -2.19
N ASP A 158 -7.18 -16.48 -1.43
CA ASP A 158 -6.85 -17.78 -1.97
C ASP A 158 -8.09 -18.42 -2.60
N GLY A 159 -7.95 -18.92 -3.83
CA GLY A 159 -9.04 -19.56 -4.57
C GLY A 159 -9.86 -18.61 -5.45
N GLN A 160 -9.47 -17.37 -5.58
CA GLN A 160 -10.09 -16.41 -6.52
C GLN A 160 -9.24 -16.23 -7.77
#